data_502a49d163ec932bc7b2cafd24255905
#
_entry.id   502a49d163ec932bc7b2cafd24255905
#
_cell.length_a   1.000
_cell.length_b   1.000
_cell.length_c   1.000
_cell.angle_alpha   90.00
_cell.angle_beta   90.00
_cell.angle_gamma   90.00
#
_symmetry.space_group_name_H-M   'P 1'
#
loop_
_entity.id
_entity.type
_entity.pdbx_description
1 polymer ?
#
loop_
_entity_poly.entity_id
_entity_poly.type
_entity_poly.pdbx_seq_one_letter_code
_entity_poly.pdbx_strand_id
1 'polypeptide(L)'
;AGQRVIIVSSGAIALGARRLGFEQGGRASLADAQAAASVGQILLSGMWADLLAAQGLTAAQMLVTLDDLEDRRRYLNITATLDRLL
;
A
#
# COMPACT_ATOMS: atom_id res chain seq x y z
N ALA A 1 -3.56 -3.46 23.73
CA ALA A 1 -2.33 -4.16 23.43
C ALA A 1 -2.61 -5.64 23.34
N GLY A 2 -1.85 -6.35 22.55
CA GLY A 2 -2.01 -7.79 22.36
C GLY A 2 -2.83 -8.18 21.14
N GLN A 3 -3.43 -7.22 20.43
CA GLN A 3 -4.12 -7.50 19.17
C GLN A 3 -3.18 -7.31 18.00
N ARG A 4 -3.27 -8.23 17.04
CA ARG A 4 -2.56 -8.14 15.77
C ARG A 4 -3.52 -7.64 14.71
N VAL A 5 -3.16 -6.55 14.04
CA VAL A 5 -4.04 -5.93 13.06
C VAL A 5 -3.32 -5.76 11.74
N ILE A 6 -3.96 -6.22 10.69
CA ILE A 6 -3.54 -6.00 9.31
C ILE A 6 -4.65 -5.23 8.61
N ILE A 7 -4.28 -4.10 8.00
CA ILE A 7 -5.22 -3.30 7.21
C ILE A 7 -4.91 -3.50 5.75
N VAL A 8 -5.92 -3.88 4.98
CA VAL A 8 -5.81 -3.97 3.53
C VAL A 8 -6.48 -2.75 2.93
N SER A 9 -5.72 -1.97 2.18
CA SER A 9 -6.19 -0.72 1.63
C SER A 9 -5.86 -0.62 0.15
N SER A 10 -6.73 0.02 -0.60
CA SER A 10 -6.57 0.29 -2.02
C SER A 10 -6.86 1.75 -2.31
N GLY A 11 -6.76 2.14 -3.57
CA GLY A 11 -7.09 3.50 -3.98
C GLY A 11 -5.88 4.40 -4.26
N ALA A 12 -4.66 3.84 -4.24
CA ALA A 12 -3.45 4.61 -4.50
C ALA A 12 -3.48 5.27 -5.89
N ILE A 13 -3.92 4.55 -6.91
CA ILE A 13 -3.99 5.08 -8.28
C ILE A 13 -4.98 6.25 -8.34
N ALA A 14 -6.14 6.12 -7.72
CA ALA A 14 -7.16 7.17 -7.72
C ALA A 14 -6.65 8.43 -7.00
N LEU A 15 -6.00 8.27 -5.85
CA LEU A 15 -5.42 9.40 -5.12
C LEU A 15 -4.32 10.09 -5.92
N GLY A 16 -3.42 9.31 -6.52
CA GLY A 16 -2.32 9.84 -7.31
C GLY A 16 -2.80 10.54 -8.57
N ALA A 17 -3.78 9.96 -9.27
CA ALA A 17 -4.37 10.55 -10.44
C ALA A 17 -5.03 11.88 -10.13
N ARG A 18 -5.73 11.97 -9.02
CA ARG A 18 -6.35 13.20 -8.57
C ARG A 18 -5.31 14.27 -8.26
N ARG A 19 -4.24 13.89 -7.61
CA ARG A 19 -3.13 14.80 -7.26
C ARG A 19 -2.42 15.32 -8.51
N LEU A 20 -2.25 14.46 -9.53
CA LEU A 20 -1.60 14.80 -10.79
C LEU A 20 -2.54 15.48 -11.80
N GLY A 21 -3.84 15.49 -11.53
CA GLY A 21 -4.81 16.09 -12.42
C GLY A 21 -5.14 15.23 -13.64
N PHE A 22 -5.02 13.92 -13.54
CA PHE A 22 -5.35 13.00 -14.63
C PHE A 22 -6.87 12.83 -14.74
N GLU A 23 -7.43 13.21 -15.89
CA GLU A 23 -8.88 13.23 -16.09
C GLU A 23 -9.51 11.83 -16.08
N GLN A 24 -8.78 10.82 -16.53
CA GLN A 24 -9.29 9.45 -16.60
C GLN A 24 -8.89 8.61 -15.39
N GLY A 25 -8.59 9.24 -14.27
CA GLY A 25 -8.23 8.54 -13.06
C GLY A 25 -6.92 7.75 -13.16
N GLY A 26 -6.01 8.17 -14.04
CA GLY A 26 -4.73 7.50 -14.25
C GLY A 26 -4.82 6.24 -15.11
N ARG A 27 -5.94 6.03 -15.82
CA ARG A 27 -6.17 4.79 -16.60
C ARG A 27 -6.02 4.97 -18.10
N ALA A 28 -5.58 6.14 -18.55
CA ALA A 28 -5.39 6.41 -19.98
C ALA A 28 -4.25 5.58 -20.57
N SER A 29 -3.24 5.27 -19.78
CA SER A 29 -2.11 4.44 -20.21
C SER A 29 -1.50 3.74 -18.99
N LEU A 30 -0.64 2.75 -19.26
CA LEU A 30 0.12 2.10 -18.20
C LEU A 30 1.05 3.09 -17.50
N ALA A 31 1.69 3.98 -18.26
CA ALA A 31 2.56 5.00 -17.69
C ALA A 31 1.80 5.93 -16.75
N ASP A 32 0.59 6.34 -17.12
CA ASP A 32 -0.25 7.17 -16.25
C ASP A 32 -0.64 6.42 -14.98
N ALA A 33 -1.02 5.16 -15.10
CA ALA A 33 -1.38 4.34 -13.94
C ALA A 33 -0.20 4.16 -12.99
N GLN A 34 1.00 3.92 -13.52
CA GLN A 34 2.21 3.78 -12.71
C GLN A 34 2.60 5.08 -12.04
N ALA A 35 2.51 6.20 -12.75
CA ALA A 35 2.78 7.51 -12.18
C ALA A 35 1.78 7.83 -11.06
N ALA A 36 0.50 7.59 -11.31
CA ALA A 36 -0.55 7.81 -10.32
C ALA A 36 -0.35 6.92 -9.08
N ALA A 37 -0.02 5.65 -9.29
CA ALA A 37 0.25 4.73 -8.18
C ALA A 37 1.44 5.19 -7.34
N SER A 38 2.50 5.66 -7.99
CA SER A 38 3.71 6.12 -7.30
C SER A 38 3.43 7.31 -6.38
N VAL A 39 2.67 8.29 -6.86
CA VAL A 39 2.27 9.44 -6.05
C VAL A 39 1.24 9.04 -5.00
N GLY A 40 0.23 8.29 -5.40
CA GLY A 40 -0.87 7.91 -4.53
C GLY A 40 -0.43 7.00 -3.40
N GLN A 41 0.55 6.14 -3.63
CA GLN A 41 1.05 5.24 -2.59
C GLN A 41 1.68 6.01 -1.42
N ILE A 42 2.42 7.05 -1.71
CA ILE A 42 3.00 7.91 -0.66
C ILE A 42 1.89 8.61 0.12
N LEU A 43 0.88 9.12 -0.57
CA LEU A 43 -0.25 9.80 0.07
C LEU A 43 -1.04 8.84 0.95
N LEU A 44 -1.34 7.66 0.45
CA LEU A 44 -2.12 6.65 1.16
C LEU A 44 -1.38 6.16 2.41
N SER A 45 -0.10 5.83 2.26
CA SER A 45 0.75 5.39 3.37
C SER A 45 0.88 6.47 4.43
N GLY A 46 1.05 7.72 4.02
CA GLY A 46 1.15 8.86 4.93
C GLY A 46 -0.13 9.04 5.75
N MET A 47 -1.29 8.91 5.12
CA MET A 47 -2.57 9.00 5.81
C MET A 47 -2.70 7.93 6.89
N TRP A 48 -2.40 6.68 6.56
CA TRP A 48 -2.47 5.59 7.52
C TRP A 48 -1.45 5.75 8.64
N ALA A 49 -0.21 6.14 8.29
CA ALA A 49 0.84 6.36 9.29
C ALA A 49 0.43 7.45 10.29
N ASP A 50 -0.11 8.56 9.82
CA ASP A 50 -0.55 9.65 10.68
C ASP A 50 -1.71 9.24 11.58
N LEU A 51 -2.71 8.54 11.03
CA LEU A 51 -3.86 8.09 11.80
C LEU A 51 -3.45 7.10 12.90
N LEU A 52 -2.55 6.17 12.57
CA LEU A 52 -2.09 5.17 13.54
C LEU A 52 -1.17 5.78 14.58
N ALA A 53 -0.31 6.71 14.18
CA ALA A 53 0.58 7.42 15.11
C ALA A 53 -0.23 8.20 16.15
N ALA A 54 -1.36 8.78 15.76
CA ALA A 54 -2.26 9.46 16.69
C ALA A 54 -2.82 8.52 17.77
N GLN A 55 -2.84 7.22 17.50
CA GLN A 55 -3.26 6.19 18.46
C GLN A 55 -2.07 5.52 19.16
N GLY A 56 -0.87 6.05 18.98
CA GLY A 56 0.33 5.48 19.57
C GLY A 56 0.80 4.18 18.92
N LEU A 57 0.40 3.95 17.67
CA LEU A 57 0.73 2.72 16.95
C LEU A 57 1.76 2.99 15.86
N THR A 58 2.67 2.03 15.67
CA THR A 58 3.65 2.07 14.61
C THR A 58 3.08 1.40 13.37
N ALA A 59 3.13 2.10 12.23
CA ALA A 59 2.68 1.55 10.96
C ALA A 59 3.84 0.97 10.18
N ALA A 60 3.59 -0.15 9.51
CA ALA A 60 4.49 -0.71 8.52
C ALA A 60 3.67 -1.04 7.28
N GLN A 61 4.30 -0.99 6.11
CA GLN A 61 3.63 -1.24 4.85
C GLN A 61 4.30 -2.36 4.10
N MET A 62 3.46 -3.22 3.50
CA MET A 62 3.92 -4.25 2.58
C MET A 62 3.13 -4.15 1.28
N LEU A 63 3.84 -4.22 0.17
CA LEU A 63 3.24 -4.29 -1.15
C LEU A 63 3.33 -5.72 -1.65
N VAL A 64 2.19 -6.30 -1.98
CA VAL A 64 2.09 -7.71 -2.36
C VAL A 64 1.31 -7.81 -3.66
N THR A 65 1.79 -8.64 -4.57
CA THR A 65 1.12 -8.98 -5.81
C THR A 65 0.66 -10.43 -5.80
N LEU A 66 -0.18 -10.81 -6.76
CA LEU A 66 -0.56 -12.21 -6.92
C LEU A 66 0.65 -13.09 -7.24
N ASP A 67 1.60 -12.56 -8.03
CA ASP A 67 2.82 -13.28 -8.34
C ASP A 67 3.63 -13.59 -7.08
N ASP A 68 3.69 -12.65 -6.14
CA ASP A 68 4.37 -12.85 -4.86
C ASP A 68 3.75 -13.98 -4.06
N LEU A 69 2.43 -14.14 -4.13
CA LEU A 69 1.73 -15.21 -3.43
C LEU A 69 1.89 -16.56 -4.11
N GLU A 70 2.04 -16.58 -5.43
CA GLU A 70 2.24 -17.80 -6.21
C GLU A 70 3.69 -18.28 -6.14
N ASP A 71 4.65 -17.40 -6.01
CA ASP A 71 6.06 -17.74 -5.84
C ASP A 71 6.31 -18.16 -4.40
N ARG A 72 6.69 -19.43 -4.19
CA ARG A 72 6.84 -19.98 -2.85
C ARG A 72 7.87 -19.23 -2.01
N ARG A 73 8.99 -18.82 -2.61
CA ARG A 73 10.03 -18.08 -1.89
C ARG A 73 9.50 -16.73 -1.41
N ARG A 74 8.84 -16.00 -2.29
CA ARG A 74 8.26 -14.69 -1.96
C ARG A 74 7.16 -14.83 -0.92
N TYR A 75 6.33 -15.84 -1.07
CA TYR A 75 5.28 -16.13 -0.08
C TYR A 75 5.86 -16.38 1.31
N LEU A 76 6.90 -17.20 1.41
CA LEU A 76 7.53 -17.51 2.70
C LEU A 76 8.19 -16.27 3.30
N ASN A 77 8.81 -15.42 2.47
CA ASN A 77 9.39 -14.16 2.94
C ASN A 77 8.32 -13.19 3.44
N ILE A 78 7.17 -13.11 2.76
CA ILE A 78 6.04 -12.28 3.19
C ILE A 78 5.54 -12.75 4.55
N THR A 79 5.30 -14.04 4.71
CA THR A 79 4.79 -14.58 5.98
C THR A 79 5.78 -14.36 7.11
N ALA A 80 7.07 -14.57 6.87
CA ALA A 80 8.11 -14.33 7.87
C ALA A 80 8.16 -12.85 8.29
N THR A 81 8.05 -11.94 7.32
CA THR A 81 8.03 -10.51 7.60
C THR A 81 6.79 -10.11 8.40
N LEU A 82 5.62 -10.62 8.04
CA LEU A 82 4.38 -10.36 8.78
C LEU A 82 4.49 -10.87 10.22
N ASP A 83 5.00 -12.08 10.41
CA ASP A 83 5.20 -12.63 11.75
C ASP A 83 6.12 -11.75 12.59
N ARG A 84 7.15 -11.20 11.96
CA ARG A 84 8.10 -10.33 12.64
C ARG A 84 7.49 -9.00 13.05
N LEU A 85 6.61 -8.46 12.20
CA LEU A 85 5.94 -7.18 12.44
C LEU A 85 4.79 -7.30 13.45
N LEU A 86 4.11 -8.42 13.42
CA LEU A 86 2.98 -8.67 14.31
C LEU A 86 3.43 -9.28 15.62
#